data_d7a267f1a561718f344cec4c4129d88c
#
_entry.id   d7a267f1a561718f344cec4c4129d88c
#
_cell.length_a   1.000
_cell.length_b   1.000
_cell.length_c   1.000
_cell.angle_alpha   90.00
_cell.angle_beta   90.00
_cell.angle_gamma   90.00
#
_symmetry.space_group_name_H-M   'P 1'
#
loop_
_entity.id
_entity.type
_entity.pdbx_description
1 polymer ?
#
loop_
_entity_poly.entity_id
_entity_poly.type
_entity_poly.pdbx_seq_one_letter_code
_entity_poly.pdbx_strand_id
1 'polypeptide(L)'
;IISVGSNKIIHSVVKTRQRGQDVPVYAERASQSGSLPQQDSATTFPMPSVIAKYEKYTKAIDEHYAKVNEENKKFDNPSKHIWDKYYNTKSPYYVKGLTRREREICAESERRVLNGLPAAVNSYDPVIQKNFGGIMNDEEWNDEVRRGMNDSINRLFAENGIDIPEGADLRLRVDPYEYKIHAGGVDGALARQIEEVLNR
;
A
#
# COMPACT_ATOMS: atom_id res chain seq x y z
N ILE A 1 -2.32 7.93 -19.46
CA ILE A 1 -1.32 7.69 -20.51
C ILE A 1 -0.04 7.27 -19.81
N ILE A 2 0.43 6.07 -20.09
CA ILE A 2 1.69 5.52 -19.57
C ILE A 2 2.68 5.53 -20.73
N SER A 3 3.89 6.03 -20.54
CA SER A 3 4.94 5.95 -21.53
C SER A 3 6.04 5.01 -21.07
N VAL A 4 6.43 4.10 -21.93
CA VAL A 4 7.48 3.10 -21.71
C VAL A 4 8.61 3.39 -22.68
N GLY A 5 9.69 3.92 -22.19
CA GLY A 5 10.91 4.18 -22.97
C GLY A 5 12.06 4.61 -22.07
N SER A 6 13.26 4.18 -22.45
CA SER A 6 14.52 4.34 -21.71
C SER A 6 14.62 5.57 -20.83
N ASN A 7 14.54 5.37 -19.53
CA ASN A 7 15.00 6.30 -18.47
C ASN A 7 14.50 7.76 -18.49
N LYS A 8 13.40 8.11 -19.14
CA LYS A 8 12.73 9.40 -18.94
C LYS A 8 11.25 9.23 -18.65
N ILE A 9 10.94 9.51 -17.42
CA ILE A 9 9.65 9.55 -16.78
C ILE A 9 8.65 10.37 -17.56
N ILE A 10 7.51 9.83 -17.84
CA ILE A 10 6.40 10.55 -18.42
C ILE A 10 5.29 10.69 -17.39
N HIS A 11 4.92 11.94 -17.17
CA HIS A 11 3.83 12.32 -16.31
C HIS A 11 2.50 11.92 -16.91
N SER A 12 1.79 11.03 -16.24
CA SER A 12 0.37 10.88 -16.45
C SER A 12 -0.32 10.81 -15.10
N VAL A 13 -1.08 11.84 -14.83
CA VAL A 13 -1.87 12.01 -13.62
C VAL A 13 -3.19 11.28 -13.79
N VAL A 14 -3.37 10.18 -13.12
CA VAL A 14 -4.73 9.71 -12.80
C VAL A 14 -5.17 10.49 -11.56
N LYS A 15 -5.87 11.61 -11.78
CA LYS A 15 -6.59 12.31 -10.70
C LYS A 15 -7.89 11.57 -10.43
N THR A 16 -7.87 10.60 -9.54
CA THR A 16 -9.07 10.19 -8.84
C THR A 16 -9.16 11.00 -7.56
N ARG A 17 -9.98 12.03 -7.61
CA ARG A 17 -10.28 12.88 -6.46
C ARG A 17 -11.40 12.21 -5.68
N GLN A 18 -11.08 11.46 -4.63
CA GLN A 18 -12.04 11.16 -3.57
C GLN A 18 -11.63 11.90 -2.31
N ARG A 19 -12.52 12.81 -1.89
CA ARG A 19 -12.42 13.54 -0.62
C ARG A 19 -12.74 12.57 0.51
N GLY A 20 -11.81 12.41 1.44
CA GLY A 20 -12.16 12.10 2.83
C GLY A 20 -12.06 10.65 3.29
N GLN A 21 -11.09 9.85 2.80
CA GLN A 21 -10.70 8.62 3.49
C GLN A 21 -9.17 8.48 3.46
N ASP A 22 -8.57 8.53 4.63
CA ASP A 22 -7.13 8.49 4.84
C ASP A 22 -6.53 7.08 4.80
N VAL A 23 -7.19 6.09 4.18
CA VAL A 23 -6.66 4.73 4.04
C VAL A 23 -6.99 4.20 2.65
N PRO A 24 -6.01 3.73 1.88
CA PRO A 24 -6.30 3.04 0.62
C PRO A 24 -7.14 1.79 0.90
N VAL A 25 -8.23 1.63 0.17
CA VAL A 25 -9.18 0.50 0.26
C VAL A 25 -8.49 -0.89 0.20
N TYR A 26 -7.27 -0.96 -0.29
CA TYR A 26 -6.47 -2.18 -0.38
C TYR A 26 -5.92 -2.69 0.96
N ALA A 27 -5.67 -1.81 1.92
CA ALA A 27 -5.18 -2.21 3.24
C ALA A 27 -6.27 -2.91 4.08
N GLU A 28 -7.51 -2.50 3.89
CA GLU A 28 -8.66 -3.08 4.60
C GLU A 28 -9.03 -4.49 4.11
N ARG A 29 -8.82 -4.78 2.82
CA ARG A 29 -9.05 -6.12 2.25
C ARG A 29 -7.96 -7.14 2.63
N ALA A 30 -6.71 -6.72 2.76
CA ALA A 30 -5.62 -7.60 3.19
C ALA A 30 -5.78 -8.07 4.64
N SER A 31 -6.48 -7.30 5.47
CA SER A 31 -6.70 -7.62 6.89
C SER A 31 -7.85 -8.63 7.12
N GLN A 32 -8.66 -8.93 6.12
CA GLN A 32 -9.87 -9.77 6.27
C GLN A 32 -9.75 -11.18 5.68
N SER A 33 -8.68 -11.51 4.98
CA SER A 33 -8.54 -12.84 4.38
C SER A 33 -7.38 -13.63 5.00
N GLY A 34 -7.73 -14.53 5.89
CA GLY A 34 -6.90 -15.70 6.15
C GLY A 34 -6.82 -16.54 4.87
N SER A 35 -5.62 -16.68 4.30
CA SER A 35 -5.24 -17.29 3.03
C SER A 35 -5.41 -16.40 1.81
N LEU A 36 -4.27 -15.98 1.26
CA LEU A 36 -4.18 -15.44 -0.09
C LEU A 36 -4.73 -16.49 -1.07
N PRO A 37 -5.66 -16.12 -1.99
CA PRO A 37 -6.06 -17.02 -3.04
C PRO A 37 -4.85 -17.39 -3.88
N GLN A 38 -4.70 -18.67 -4.21
CA GLN A 38 -3.75 -19.14 -5.22
C GLN A 38 -4.01 -18.34 -6.50
N GLN A 39 -2.99 -17.59 -6.93
CA GLN A 39 -3.07 -16.77 -8.13
C GLN A 39 -3.21 -17.65 -9.35
N ASP A 40 -4.38 -17.66 -9.95
CA ASP A 40 -4.50 -17.90 -11.37
C ASP A 40 -3.79 -16.74 -12.09
N SER A 41 -2.92 -17.09 -13.02
CA SER A 41 -1.94 -16.19 -13.66
C SER A 41 -2.51 -15.19 -14.65
N ALA A 42 -3.72 -14.68 -14.42
CA ALA A 42 -4.36 -13.68 -15.25
C ALA A 42 -4.62 -12.40 -14.43
N THR A 43 -3.89 -11.35 -14.75
CA THR A 43 -4.29 -9.94 -14.59
C THR A 43 -4.39 -9.32 -13.20
N THR A 44 -3.66 -9.77 -12.22
CA THR A 44 -3.41 -8.90 -11.09
C THR A 44 -2.05 -8.24 -11.31
N PHE A 45 -2.02 -6.92 -11.48
CA PHE A 45 -0.76 -6.18 -11.38
C PHE A 45 -0.29 -6.30 -9.93
N PRO A 46 0.58 -7.26 -9.59
CA PRO A 46 1.15 -7.26 -8.26
C PRO A 46 2.09 -6.05 -8.25
N MET A 47 1.94 -5.21 -7.26
CA MET A 47 2.95 -4.24 -6.88
C MET A 47 3.77 -4.84 -5.74
N PRO A 48 4.72 -5.76 -6.03
CA PRO A 48 5.39 -6.55 -5.01
C PRO A 48 6.13 -5.65 -4.00
N SER A 49 6.67 -4.52 -4.48
CA SER A 49 7.38 -3.56 -3.65
C SER A 49 6.47 -2.85 -2.66
N VAL A 50 5.27 -2.47 -3.10
CA VAL A 50 4.26 -1.82 -2.25
C VAL A 50 3.72 -2.80 -1.22
N ILE A 51 3.34 -4.00 -1.66
CA ILE A 51 2.88 -5.08 -0.79
C ILE A 51 3.94 -5.37 0.26
N ALA A 52 5.19 -5.59 -0.15
CA ALA A 52 6.29 -5.88 0.76
C ALA A 52 6.58 -4.75 1.78
N LYS A 53 6.36 -3.48 1.40
CA LYS A 53 6.47 -2.36 2.36
C LYS A 53 5.32 -2.38 3.37
N TYR A 54 4.08 -2.60 2.92
CA TYR A 54 2.92 -2.70 3.82
C TYR A 54 3.02 -3.91 4.75
N GLU A 55 3.51 -5.04 4.29
CA GLU A 55 3.80 -6.21 5.13
C GLU A 55 4.80 -5.88 6.23
N LYS A 56 5.85 -5.08 5.93
CA LYS A 56 6.81 -4.62 6.95
C LYS A 56 6.14 -3.70 7.98
N TYR A 57 5.26 -2.79 7.55
CA TYR A 57 4.52 -1.94 8.48
C TYR A 57 3.60 -2.77 9.37
N THR A 58 2.80 -3.65 8.78
CA THR A 58 1.90 -4.55 9.51
C THR A 58 2.66 -5.41 10.51
N LYS A 59 3.75 -6.04 10.08
CA LYS A 59 4.58 -6.87 10.95
C LYS A 59 5.13 -6.08 12.15
N ALA A 60 5.66 -4.88 11.92
CA ALA A 60 6.20 -4.04 12.99
C ALA A 60 5.12 -3.62 14.00
N ILE A 61 3.93 -3.29 13.52
CA ILE A 61 2.77 -2.93 14.34
C ILE A 61 2.28 -4.14 15.14
N ASP A 62 2.09 -5.27 14.50
CA ASP A 62 1.61 -6.49 15.15
C ASP A 62 2.57 -6.99 16.23
N GLU A 63 3.87 -7.02 15.94
CA GLU A 63 4.90 -7.42 16.91
C GLU A 63 4.94 -6.48 18.12
N HIS A 64 4.79 -5.18 17.89
CA HIS A 64 4.78 -4.20 18.97
C HIS A 64 3.55 -4.36 19.86
N TYR A 65 2.35 -4.31 19.26
CA TYR A 65 1.11 -4.31 20.02
C TYR A 65 0.78 -5.68 20.62
N ALA A 66 1.27 -6.79 20.06
CA ALA A 66 1.21 -8.09 20.70
C ALA A 66 1.95 -8.09 22.04
N LYS A 67 3.18 -7.55 22.08
CA LYS A 67 3.95 -7.43 23.34
C LYS A 67 3.25 -6.52 24.34
N VAL A 68 2.76 -5.37 23.87
CA VAL A 68 2.02 -4.42 24.73
C VAL A 68 0.75 -5.04 25.29
N ASN A 69 0.05 -5.84 24.50
CA ASN A 69 -1.16 -6.54 24.94
C ASN A 69 -0.88 -7.56 26.04
N GLU A 70 0.22 -8.32 25.95
CA GLU A 70 0.62 -9.23 27.02
C GLU A 70 0.94 -8.47 28.32
N GLU A 71 1.50 -7.27 28.24
CA GLU A 71 1.69 -6.42 29.42
C GLU A 71 0.35 -5.91 29.97
N ASN A 72 -0.55 -5.44 29.10
CA ASN A 72 -1.86 -4.95 29.51
C ASN A 72 -2.70 -6.04 30.21
N LYS A 73 -2.63 -7.29 29.76
CA LYS A 73 -3.34 -8.43 30.36
C LYS A 73 -2.91 -8.75 31.79
N LYS A 74 -1.78 -8.25 32.25
CA LYS A 74 -1.32 -8.45 33.65
C LYS A 74 -2.10 -7.62 34.67
N PHE A 75 -2.90 -6.66 34.21
CA PHE A 75 -3.73 -5.82 35.05
C PHE A 75 -5.14 -6.37 35.21
N ASP A 76 -5.74 -6.23 36.37
CA ASP A 76 -7.11 -6.68 36.65
C ASP A 76 -8.15 -6.06 35.72
N ASN A 77 -7.89 -4.84 35.27
CA ASN A 77 -8.71 -4.14 34.26
C ASN A 77 -7.83 -3.56 33.15
N PRO A 78 -7.52 -4.35 32.12
CA PRO A 78 -6.67 -3.91 31.01
C PRO A 78 -7.20 -2.67 30.27
N SER A 79 -8.50 -2.56 30.08
CA SER A 79 -9.11 -1.39 29.44
C SER A 79 -8.92 -0.11 30.24
N LYS A 80 -9.06 -0.19 31.56
CA LYS A 80 -8.78 0.94 32.45
C LYS A 80 -7.29 1.28 32.42
N HIS A 81 -6.41 0.27 32.40
CA HIS A 81 -4.98 0.50 32.31
C HIS A 81 -4.60 1.25 31.03
N ILE A 82 -5.16 0.88 29.87
CA ILE A 82 -4.98 1.60 28.60
C ILE A 82 -5.45 3.06 28.74
N TRP A 83 -6.61 3.27 29.36
CA TRP A 83 -7.09 4.63 29.60
C TRP A 83 -6.13 5.43 30.49
N ASP A 84 -5.64 4.82 31.58
CA ASP A 84 -4.68 5.43 32.51
C ASP A 84 -3.35 5.78 31.82
N LYS A 85 -2.90 4.98 30.86
CA LYS A 85 -1.67 5.22 30.08
C LYS A 85 -1.78 6.47 29.19
N TYR A 86 -2.91 6.71 28.58
CA TYR A 86 -3.01 7.71 27.51
C TYR A 86 -3.81 8.95 27.88
N TYR A 87 -4.69 8.86 28.85
CA TYR A 87 -5.61 9.97 29.17
C TYR A 87 -5.55 10.44 30.62
N ASN A 88 -5.09 9.64 31.55
CA ASN A 88 -5.00 10.02 32.95
C ASN A 88 -3.62 10.56 33.32
N THR A 89 -3.42 11.86 33.20
CA THR A 89 -2.14 12.54 33.48
C THR A 89 -1.64 12.37 34.94
N LYS A 90 -2.51 11.94 35.85
CA LYS A 90 -2.16 11.66 37.26
C LYS A 90 -1.78 10.19 37.49
N SER A 91 -1.99 9.33 36.49
CA SER A 91 -1.63 7.93 36.60
C SER A 91 -0.10 7.74 36.63
N PRO A 92 0.41 6.83 37.45
CA PRO A 92 1.82 6.45 37.42
C PRO A 92 2.22 5.77 36.07
N TYR A 93 1.24 5.29 35.32
CA TYR A 93 1.42 4.65 34.02
C TYR A 93 1.34 5.64 32.85
N TYR A 94 1.06 6.94 33.11
CA TYR A 94 0.87 7.90 32.05
C TYR A 94 2.10 8.05 31.14
N VAL A 95 1.91 7.82 29.84
CA VAL A 95 2.95 7.93 28.83
C VAL A 95 3.12 9.40 28.45
N LYS A 96 4.29 9.96 28.78
CA LYS A 96 4.66 11.34 28.46
C LYS A 96 5.28 11.43 27.06
N GLY A 97 5.25 12.64 26.50
CA GLY A 97 5.96 12.95 25.24
C GLY A 97 5.19 12.65 23.97
N LEU A 98 4.03 12.00 24.04
CA LEU A 98 3.16 11.80 22.89
C LEU A 98 2.26 13.01 22.63
N THR A 99 2.07 13.34 21.37
CA THR A 99 1.04 14.29 20.93
C THR A 99 -0.36 13.71 21.22
N ARG A 100 -1.39 14.55 21.13
CA ARG A 100 -2.77 14.09 21.28
C ARG A 100 -3.10 12.99 20.26
N ARG A 101 -2.71 13.19 18.98
CA ARG A 101 -2.97 12.25 17.89
C ARG A 101 -2.29 10.91 18.11
N GLU A 102 -1.03 10.92 18.49
CA GLU A 102 -0.29 9.69 18.80
C GLU A 102 -0.92 8.92 19.97
N ARG A 103 -1.36 9.61 21.04
CA ARG A 103 -2.07 8.96 22.14
C ARG A 103 -3.37 8.29 21.71
N GLU A 104 -4.16 8.97 20.86
CA GLU A 104 -5.42 8.42 20.34
C GLU A 104 -5.15 7.16 19.50
N ILE A 105 -4.12 7.18 18.64
CA ILE A 105 -3.73 6.02 17.81
C ILE A 105 -3.24 4.86 18.66
N CYS A 106 -2.32 5.10 19.60
CA CYS A 106 -1.81 4.06 20.47
C CYS A 106 -2.92 3.43 21.33
N ALA A 107 -3.76 4.26 21.93
CA ALA A 107 -4.88 3.78 22.74
C ALA A 107 -5.87 2.95 21.94
N GLU A 108 -6.15 3.34 20.71
CA GLU A 108 -7.04 2.60 19.82
C GLU A 108 -6.42 1.27 19.39
N SER A 109 -5.14 1.26 18.98
CA SER A 109 -4.43 0.06 18.59
C SER A 109 -4.36 -0.95 19.73
N GLU A 110 -4.05 -0.51 20.97
CA GLU A 110 -4.04 -1.39 22.14
C GLU A 110 -5.45 -1.95 22.44
N ARG A 111 -6.51 -1.14 22.33
CA ARG A 111 -7.88 -1.61 22.53
C ARG A 111 -8.31 -2.63 21.46
N ARG A 112 -7.94 -2.41 20.21
CA ARG A 112 -8.22 -3.36 19.11
C ARG A 112 -7.57 -4.71 19.41
N VAL A 113 -6.28 -4.71 19.73
CA VAL A 113 -5.54 -5.95 20.00
C VAL A 113 -6.03 -6.64 21.27
N LEU A 114 -6.40 -5.89 22.31
CA LEU A 114 -7.02 -6.45 23.52
C LEU A 114 -8.33 -7.19 23.20
N ASN A 115 -9.08 -6.71 22.21
CA ASN A 115 -10.34 -7.31 21.73
C ASN A 115 -10.15 -8.37 20.62
N GLY A 116 -8.90 -8.80 20.36
CA GLY A 116 -8.59 -9.81 19.34
C GLY A 116 -8.64 -9.31 17.89
N LEU A 117 -8.64 -7.99 17.69
CA LEU A 117 -8.58 -7.36 16.38
C LEU A 117 -7.14 -6.93 16.07
N PRO A 118 -6.71 -6.93 14.79
CA PRO A 118 -5.41 -6.40 14.41
C PRO A 118 -5.32 -4.91 14.72
N ALA A 119 -4.14 -4.44 15.10
CA ALA A 119 -3.87 -3.01 15.18
C ALA A 119 -3.91 -2.37 13.78
N ALA A 120 -4.29 -1.10 13.70
CA ALA A 120 -4.34 -0.40 12.43
C ALA A 120 -2.96 0.19 12.08
N VAL A 121 -2.51 0.00 10.85
CA VAL A 121 -1.33 0.69 10.34
C VAL A 121 -1.67 2.16 10.13
N ASN A 122 -0.96 3.05 10.81
CA ASN A 122 -1.20 4.49 10.75
C ASN A 122 0.13 5.25 10.65
N SER A 123 0.20 6.24 9.75
CA SER A 123 1.41 7.03 9.53
C SER A 123 1.90 7.77 10.77
N TYR A 124 1.01 8.14 11.67
CA TYR A 124 1.33 8.85 12.90
C TYR A 124 1.53 7.93 14.11
N ASP A 125 1.51 6.60 13.89
CA ASP A 125 1.84 5.66 14.95
C ASP A 125 3.33 5.79 15.29
N PRO A 126 3.69 5.95 16.58
CA PRO A 126 5.09 6.10 16.99
C PRO A 126 6.01 4.95 16.53
N VAL A 127 5.46 3.74 16.38
CA VAL A 127 6.21 2.58 15.86
C VAL A 127 6.54 2.78 14.38
N ILE A 128 5.58 3.24 13.60
CA ILE A 128 5.76 3.54 12.18
C ILE A 128 6.70 4.72 11.99
N GLN A 129 6.50 5.80 12.76
CA GLN A 129 7.38 6.97 12.71
C GLN A 129 8.83 6.62 13.04
N LYS A 130 9.04 5.85 14.10
CA LYS A 130 10.39 5.47 14.56
C LYS A 130 11.10 4.55 13.56
N ASN A 131 10.41 3.57 13.00
CA ASN A 131 11.03 2.53 12.19
C ASN A 131 11.11 2.88 10.71
N PHE A 132 10.20 3.73 10.21
CA PHE A 132 10.04 3.98 8.78
C PHE A 132 9.90 5.47 8.41
N GLY A 133 9.82 6.37 9.39
CA GLY A 133 9.58 7.81 9.12
C GLY A 133 8.14 8.14 8.71
N GLY A 134 7.24 7.19 8.82
CA GLY A 134 5.86 7.27 8.35
C GLY A 134 5.52 6.16 7.34
N ILE A 135 4.29 6.11 6.88
CA ILE A 135 3.91 5.31 5.71
C ILE A 135 4.22 6.12 4.44
N MET A 136 4.31 5.44 3.29
CA MET A 136 4.52 6.10 2.01
C MET A 136 3.48 7.21 1.79
N ASN A 137 3.95 8.38 1.34
CA ASN A 137 3.08 9.46 0.89
C ASN A 137 2.52 9.16 -0.52
N ASP A 138 1.58 9.98 -0.99
CA ASP A 138 0.92 9.76 -2.29
C ASP A 138 1.89 9.79 -3.48
N GLU A 139 2.95 10.59 -3.40
CA GLU A 139 3.96 10.68 -4.45
C GLU A 139 4.82 9.40 -4.50
N GLU A 140 5.35 8.98 -3.36
CA GLU A 140 6.10 7.73 -3.23
C GLU A 140 5.27 6.52 -3.63
N TRP A 141 3.98 6.50 -3.23
CA TRP A 141 3.03 5.47 -3.64
C TRP A 141 2.88 5.44 -5.16
N ASN A 142 2.61 6.59 -5.78
CA ASN A 142 2.43 6.68 -7.22
C ASN A 142 3.70 6.29 -7.99
N ASP A 143 4.87 6.60 -7.46
CA ASP A 143 6.14 6.21 -8.06
C ASP A 143 6.40 4.70 -7.97
N GLU A 144 6.07 4.08 -6.82
CA GLU A 144 6.17 2.62 -6.67
C GLU A 144 5.18 1.89 -7.58
N VAL A 145 3.93 2.38 -7.65
CA VAL A 145 2.90 1.87 -8.57
C VAL A 145 3.40 1.93 -10.00
N ARG A 146 3.94 3.07 -10.42
CA ARG A 146 4.45 3.29 -11.77
C ARG A 146 5.60 2.35 -12.09
N ARG A 147 6.57 2.18 -11.15
CA ARG A 147 7.67 1.23 -11.30
C ARG A 147 7.16 -0.20 -11.43
N GLY A 148 6.31 -0.65 -10.52
CA GLY A 148 5.75 -2.01 -10.54
C GLY A 148 4.95 -2.30 -11.82
N MET A 149 4.20 -1.33 -12.33
CA MET A 149 3.50 -1.46 -13.62
C MET A 149 4.48 -1.57 -14.79
N ASN A 150 5.50 -0.71 -14.83
CA ASN A 150 6.51 -0.76 -15.89
C ASN A 150 7.27 -2.09 -15.89
N ASP A 151 7.69 -2.58 -14.72
CA ASP A 151 8.39 -3.86 -14.59
C ASP A 151 7.49 -5.03 -15.04
N SER A 152 6.21 -4.98 -14.70
CA SER A 152 5.24 -6.01 -15.12
C SER A 152 5.00 -5.99 -16.63
N ILE A 153 4.85 -4.81 -17.22
CA ILE A 153 4.69 -4.64 -18.67
C ILE A 153 5.96 -5.08 -19.42
N ASN A 154 7.14 -4.68 -18.96
CA ASN A 154 8.40 -5.07 -19.57
C ASN A 154 8.61 -6.58 -19.52
N ARG A 155 8.30 -7.23 -18.41
CA ARG A 155 8.35 -8.69 -18.29
C ARG A 155 7.38 -9.35 -19.26
N LEU A 156 6.12 -8.87 -19.32
CA LEU A 156 5.11 -9.41 -20.23
C LEU A 156 5.53 -9.25 -21.69
N PHE A 157 6.15 -8.13 -22.05
CA PHE A 157 6.70 -7.93 -23.39
C PHE A 157 7.83 -8.90 -23.70
N ALA A 158 8.78 -9.06 -22.77
CA ALA A 158 9.88 -10.01 -22.94
C ALA A 158 9.37 -11.47 -23.09
N GLU A 159 8.38 -11.89 -22.30
CA GLU A 159 7.77 -13.21 -22.37
C GLU A 159 7.05 -13.47 -23.71
N ASN A 160 6.55 -12.43 -24.36
CA ASN A 160 5.83 -12.50 -25.64
C ASN A 160 6.68 -12.08 -26.85
N GLY A 161 7.98 -11.89 -26.67
CA GLY A 161 8.89 -11.52 -27.77
C GLY A 161 8.60 -10.13 -28.36
N ILE A 162 8.01 -9.22 -27.56
CA ILE A 162 7.78 -7.84 -27.94
C ILE A 162 9.04 -7.03 -27.62
N ASP A 163 9.67 -6.50 -28.66
CA ASP A 163 10.83 -5.62 -28.53
C ASP A 163 10.41 -4.18 -28.90
N ILE A 164 10.59 -3.29 -27.95
CA ILE A 164 10.27 -1.87 -28.16
C ILE A 164 11.54 -1.19 -28.70
N PRO A 165 11.50 -0.60 -29.91
CA PRO A 165 12.65 0.07 -30.50
C PRO A 165 13.18 1.16 -29.57
N GLU A 166 14.50 1.31 -29.54
CA GLU A 166 15.14 2.38 -28.79
C GLU A 166 14.66 3.75 -29.27
N GLY A 167 14.25 4.59 -28.33
CA GLY A 167 13.71 5.93 -28.64
C GLY A 167 12.23 5.94 -29.06
N ALA A 168 11.56 4.79 -29.11
CA ALA A 168 10.10 4.77 -29.33
C ALA A 168 9.36 5.41 -28.14
N ASP A 169 8.34 6.24 -28.47
CA ASP A 169 7.47 6.89 -27.49
C ASP A 169 6.17 6.07 -27.32
N LEU A 170 6.30 4.84 -26.84
CA LEU A 170 5.15 3.97 -26.60
C LEU A 170 4.22 4.61 -25.57
N ARG A 171 2.97 4.77 -25.94
CA ARG A 171 1.89 5.30 -25.10
C ARG A 171 0.78 4.28 -24.96
N LEU A 172 0.50 3.89 -23.74
CA LEU A 172 -0.61 3.00 -23.40
C LEU A 172 -1.76 3.84 -22.84
N ARG A 173 -2.95 3.66 -23.40
CA ARG A 173 -4.17 4.33 -22.96
C ARG A 173 -5.23 3.30 -22.63
N VAL A 174 -5.81 3.36 -21.45
CA VAL A 174 -6.96 2.53 -21.06
C VAL A 174 -8.24 3.23 -21.56
N ASP A 175 -9.07 2.51 -22.29
CA ASP A 175 -10.44 2.93 -22.57
C ASP A 175 -11.29 2.66 -21.32
N PRO A 176 -11.91 3.69 -20.72
CA PRO A 176 -12.66 3.52 -19.48
C PRO A 176 -14.02 2.82 -19.66
N TYR A 177 -14.49 2.68 -20.89
CA TYR A 177 -15.79 2.06 -21.22
C TYR A 177 -15.62 0.60 -21.62
N GLU A 178 -14.60 0.31 -22.43
CA GLU A 178 -14.34 -1.05 -22.90
C GLU A 178 -13.34 -1.81 -22.02
N TYR A 179 -12.67 -1.10 -21.09
CA TYR A 179 -11.59 -1.64 -20.25
C TYR A 179 -10.44 -2.25 -21.07
N LYS A 180 -10.24 -1.73 -22.29
CA LYS A 180 -9.16 -2.15 -23.17
C LYS A 180 -8.00 -1.17 -23.15
N ILE A 181 -6.81 -1.72 -23.34
CA ILE A 181 -5.58 -0.94 -23.48
C ILE A 181 -5.31 -0.72 -24.96
N HIS A 182 -5.11 0.52 -25.35
CA HIS A 182 -4.70 0.92 -26.69
C HIS A 182 -3.25 1.38 -26.67
N ALA A 183 -2.46 0.92 -27.64
CA ALA A 183 -1.08 1.30 -27.84
C ALA A 183 -0.93 2.32 -28.96
N GLY A 184 -0.07 3.32 -28.75
CA GLY A 184 0.28 4.34 -29.74
C GLY A 184 1.74 4.77 -29.59
N GLY A 185 2.24 5.56 -30.54
CA GLY A 185 3.64 6.02 -30.54
C GLY A 185 4.64 5.00 -31.08
N VAL A 186 4.16 3.87 -31.57
CA VAL A 186 4.91 2.83 -32.28
C VAL A 186 4.23 2.49 -33.60
N ASP A 187 4.88 1.69 -34.47
CA ASP A 187 4.24 1.27 -35.73
C ASP A 187 2.98 0.43 -35.47
N GLY A 188 2.07 0.42 -36.45
CA GLY A 188 0.75 -0.17 -36.28
C GLY A 188 0.76 -1.71 -36.15
N ALA A 189 1.79 -2.41 -36.57
CA ALA A 189 1.91 -3.85 -36.39
C ALA A 189 2.31 -4.15 -34.94
N LEU A 190 3.31 -3.44 -34.44
CA LEU A 190 3.77 -3.54 -33.04
C LEU A 190 2.68 -3.10 -32.08
N ALA A 191 1.94 -2.01 -32.40
CA ALA A 191 0.81 -1.56 -31.58
C ALA A 191 -0.24 -2.66 -31.39
N ARG A 192 -0.64 -3.33 -32.47
CA ARG A 192 -1.60 -4.45 -32.42
C ARG A 192 -1.09 -5.63 -31.60
N GLN A 193 0.19 -5.98 -31.73
CA GLN A 193 0.80 -7.06 -30.96
C GLN A 193 0.79 -6.72 -29.45
N ILE A 194 1.12 -5.47 -29.10
CA ILE A 194 1.07 -4.97 -27.71
C ILE A 194 -0.36 -5.04 -27.18
N GLU A 195 -1.33 -4.53 -27.93
CA GLU A 195 -2.74 -4.54 -27.53
C GLU A 195 -3.26 -5.97 -27.33
N GLU A 196 -2.90 -6.89 -28.21
CA GLU A 196 -3.29 -8.30 -28.08
C GLU A 196 -2.76 -8.92 -26.78
N VAL A 197 -1.51 -8.63 -26.43
CA VAL A 197 -0.88 -9.17 -25.20
C VAL A 197 -1.45 -8.54 -23.94
N LEU A 198 -1.70 -7.23 -23.96
CA LEU A 198 -2.17 -6.51 -22.77
C LEU A 198 -3.69 -6.65 -22.51
N ASN A 199 -4.47 -7.13 -23.48
CA ASN A 199 -5.92 -7.28 -23.38
C ASN A 199 -6.38 -8.75 -23.26
N ARG A 200 -5.46 -9.69 -23.04
CA ARG A 200 -5.77 -11.11 -22.75
C ARG A 200 -6.27 -11.26 -21.33
#